data_80efdae556ecd8b3c71fb69bdd37f42e
#
_entry.id   80efdae556ecd8b3c71fb69bdd37f42e
#
_cell.length_a   1.000
_cell.length_b   1.000
_cell.length_c   1.000
_cell.angle_alpha   90.00
_cell.angle_beta   90.00
_cell.angle_gamma   90.00
#
_symmetry.space_group_name_H-M   'P 1'
#
loop_
_entity.id
_entity.type
_entity.pdbx_description
1 polymer ?
#
loop_
_entity_poly.entity_id
_entity_poly.type
_entity_poly.pdbx_seq_one_letter_code
_entity_poly.pdbx_strand_id
1 'polypeptide(L)'
;MNWRQQQADQTYAFARKHMTRFGIALDIGCDEFAITGHLAREFQHTHCFDFRDKTAMMRKHVEDPTRVTFHHTALGDTESIRYSKKGVGRIKSDQPHGNSTLPVKVKTLDSYQIRDVDFIKMDVEGYEPRVLQGGMETIDRY
;
A
#
# COMPACT_ATOMS: atom_id res chain seq x y z
N MET A 1 -2.52 -13.99 -19.70
CA MET A 1 -2.24 -12.84 -18.77
C MET A 1 -3.42 -12.68 -17.84
N ASN A 2 -3.17 -12.53 -16.57
CA ASN A 2 -4.19 -12.29 -15.55
C ASN A 2 -4.81 -10.90 -15.78
N TRP A 3 -6.14 -10.76 -15.74
CA TRP A 3 -6.84 -9.49 -15.92
C TRP A 3 -6.39 -8.38 -14.95
N ARG A 4 -6.03 -8.77 -13.71
CA ARG A 4 -5.49 -7.83 -12.71
C ARG A 4 -4.14 -7.25 -13.13
N GLN A 5 -3.26 -8.08 -13.70
CA GLN A 5 -1.99 -7.62 -14.23
C GLN A 5 -2.21 -6.65 -15.39
N GLN A 6 -3.12 -6.99 -16.30
CA GLN A 6 -3.45 -6.12 -17.42
C GLN A 6 -4.01 -4.77 -16.97
N GLN A 7 -4.89 -4.77 -15.97
CA GLN A 7 -5.43 -3.54 -15.38
C GLN A 7 -4.31 -2.71 -14.72
N ALA A 8 -3.42 -3.37 -13.97
CA ALA A 8 -2.27 -2.70 -13.34
C ALA A 8 -1.34 -2.07 -14.38
N ASP A 9 -1.05 -2.79 -15.46
CA ASP A 9 -0.20 -2.31 -16.55
C ASP A 9 -0.79 -1.05 -17.21
N GLN A 10 -2.10 -1.05 -17.48
CA GLN A 10 -2.81 0.09 -18.06
C GLN A 10 -2.84 1.29 -17.11
N THR A 11 -3.15 1.05 -15.84
CA THR A 11 -3.20 2.09 -14.80
C THR A 11 -1.82 2.73 -14.63
N TYR A 12 -0.79 1.91 -14.54
CA TYR A 12 0.58 2.40 -14.40
C TYR A 12 1.03 3.18 -15.64
N ALA A 13 0.78 2.66 -16.83
CA ALA A 13 1.13 3.33 -18.09
C ALA A 13 0.45 4.70 -18.21
N PHE A 14 -0.79 4.83 -17.76
CA PHE A 14 -1.47 6.13 -17.70
C PHE A 14 -0.79 7.08 -16.71
N ALA A 15 -0.59 6.66 -15.48
CA ALA A 15 0.04 7.48 -14.44
C ALA A 15 1.47 7.89 -14.83
N ARG A 16 2.22 6.97 -15.43
CA ARG A 16 3.61 7.16 -15.84
C ARG A 16 3.83 8.39 -16.73
N LYS A 17 2.85 8.72 -17.56
CA LYS A 17 2.91 9.89 -18.46
C LYS A 17 2.98 11.22 -17.72
N HIS A 18 2.55 11.25 -16.47
CA HIS A 18 2.50 12.45 -15.61
C HIS A 18 3.63 12.49 -14.57
N MET A 19 4.47 11.47 -14.53
CA MET A 19 5.59 11.40 -13.58
C MET A 19 6.84 12.05 -14.19
N THR A 20 7.50 12.88 -13.39
CA THR A 20 8.74 13.58 -13.78
C THR A 20 9.91 13.23 -12.84
N ARG A 21 9.63 12.67 -11.67
CA ARG A 21 10.63 12.27 -10.70
C ARG A 21 10.34 10.83 -10.22
N PHE A 22 11.40 10.11 -9.88
CA PHE A 22 11.36 8.68 -9.56
C PHE A 22 12.17 8.38 -8.29
N GLY A 23 12.03 9.19 -7.25
CA GLY A 23 12.65 8.97 -5.96
C GLY A 23 11.94 7.88 -5.17
N ILE A 24 10.98 8.27 -4.34
CA ILE A 24 10.24 7.34 -3.48
C ILE A 24 8.80 7.15 -3.98
N ALA A 25 8.37 5.91 -4.09
CA ALA A 25 6.97 5.56 -4.36
C ALA A 25 6.32 4.88 -3.16
N LEU A 26 5.02 5.09 -2.99
CA LEU A 26 4.19 4.39 -2.02
C LEU A 26 3.13 3.58 -2.75
N ASP A 27 3.01 2.29 -2.43
CA ASP A 27 1.93 1.41 -2.87
C ASP A 27 1.11 0.98 -1.65
N ILE A 28 0.02 1.69 -1.40
CA ILE A 28 -0.83 1.49 -0.23
C ILE A 28 -2.00 0.59 -0.63
N GLY A 29 -2.04 -0.62 -0.05
CA GLY A 29 -2.91 -1.70 -0.51
C GLY A 29 -2.29 -2.41 -1.72
N CYS A 30 -1.12 -3.02 -1.53
CA CYS A 30 -0.32 -3.55 -2.64
C CYS A 30 -0.83 -4.88 -3.22
N ASP A 31 -1.75 -5.54 -2.55
CA ASP A 31 -2.42 -6.78 -2.96
C ASP A 31 -1.46 -7.84 -3.58
N GLU A 32 -1.49 -8.02 -4.89
CA GLU A 32 -0.64 -8.99 -5.60
C GLU A 32 0.68 -8.40 -6.12
N PHE A 33 1.05 -7.19 -5.68
CA PHE A 33 2.27 -6.47 -6.11
C PHE A 33 2.34 -6.15 -7.61
N ALA A 34 1.22 -6.12 -8.30
CA ALA A 34 1.20 -5.83 -9.73
C ALA A 34 1.68 -4.41 -10.04
N ILE A 35 1.24 -3.42 -9.27
CA ILE A 35 1.75 -2.04 -9.36
C ILE A 35 3.14 -1.92 -8.72
N THR A 36 3.37 -2.54 -7.56
CA THR A 36 4.68 -2.54 -6.90
C THR A 36 5.80 -2.98 -7.84
N GLY A 37 5.55 -3.99 -8.69
CA GLY A 37 6.53 -4.47 -9.66
C GLY A 37 6.97 -3.38 -10.65
N HIS A 38 6.05 -2.56 -11.14
CA HIS A 38 6.36 -1.41 -11.99
C HIS A 38 7.14 -0.33 -11.23
N LEU A 39 6.67 0.02 -10.03
CA LEU A 39 7.31 1.03 -9.20
C LEU A 39 8.76 0.66 -8.84
N ALA A 40 8.98 -0.61 -8.46
CA ALA A 40 10.31 -1.10 -8.10
C ALA A 40 11.33 -1.07 -9.25
N ARG A 41 10.87 -1.11 -10.52
CA ARG A 41 11.76 -1.00 -11.67
C ARG A 41 12.23 0.43 -11.93
N GLU A 42 11.38 1.42 -11.69
CA GLU A 42 11.66 2.80 -12.07
C GLU A 42 12.03 3.71 -10.91
N PHE A 43 11.43 3.53 -9.73
CA PHE A 43 11.70 4.36 -8.56
C PHE A 43 12.97 3.92 -7.84
N GLN A 44 13.65 4.84 -7.19
CA GLN A 44 14.83 4.54 -6.38
C GLN A 44 14.47 3.59 -5.24
N HIS A 45 13.32 3.81 -4.59
CA HIS A 45 12.78 2.91 -3.58
C HIS A 45 11.27 2.98 -3.53
N THR A 46 10.63 1.84 -3.19
CA THR A 46 9.17 1.72 -3.05
C THR A 46 8.83 1.18 -1.67
N HIS A 47 7.97 1.89 -0.95
CA HIS A 47 7.35 1.37 0.26
C HIS A 47 5.96 0.81 -0.09
N CYS A 48 5.70 -0.43 0.25
CA CYS A 48 4.39 -1.04 0.07
C CYS A 48 3.78 -1.45 1.40
N PHE A 49 2.47 -1.27 1.51
CA PHE A 49 1.70 -1.48 2.75
C PHE A 49 0.53 -2.41 2.48
N ASP A 50 0.41 -3.45 3.26
CA ASP A 50 -0.77 -4.31 3.30
C ASP A 50 -0.91 -4.90 4.70
N PHE A 51 -2.15 -5.02 5.19
CA PHE A 51 -2.40 -5.60 6.50
C PHE A 51 -2.30 -7.12 6.54
N ARG A 52 -2.20 -7.76 5.37
CA ARG A 52 -1.96 -9.19 5.23
C ARG A 52 -0.48 -9.44 5.03
N ASP A 53 0.07 -10.46 5.69
CA ASP A 53 1.47 -10.84 5.45
C ASP A 53 1.63 -11.44 4.05
N LYS A 54 2.29 -10.68 3.20
CA LYS A 54 2.53 -11.04 1.80
C LYS A 54 4.02 -11.08 1.45
N THR A 55 4.89 -11.15 2.43
CA THR A 55 6.35 -11.11 2.24
C THR A 55 6.83 -12.18 1.24
N ALA A 56 6.29 -13.39 1.33
CA ALA A 56 6.66 -14.48 0.41
C ALA A 56 6.21 -14.21 -1.03
N MET A 57 5.03 -13.60 -1.20
CA MET A 57 4.50 -13.23 -2.52
C MET A 57 5.33 -12.10 -3.13
N MET A 58 5.70 -11.10 -2.35
CA MET A 58 6.56 -9.99 -2.81
C MET A 58 7.85 -10.52 -3.43
N ARG A 59 8.52 -11.45 -2.75
CA ARG A 59 9.78 -12.05 -3.23
C ARG A 59 9.66 -12.78 -4.56
N LYS A 60 8.45 -13.26 -4.91
CA LYS A 60 8.19 -13.95 -6.19
C LYS A 60 7.90 -13.00 -7.34
N HIS A 61 7.32 -11.83 -7.05
CA HIS A 61 6.77 -10.92 -8.07
C HIS A 61 7.57 -9.64 -8.28
N VAL A 62 8.45 -9.31 -7.34
CA VAL A 62 9.35 -8.15 -7.43
C VAL A 62 10.74 -8.64 -7.86
N GLU A 63 11.23 -8.13 -8.98
CA GLU A 63 12.53 -8.56 -9.57
C GLU A 63 13.71 -8.21 -8.66
N ASP A 64 13.72 -7.01 -8.09
CA ASP A 64 14.74 -6.55 -7.16
C ASP A 64 14.11 -6.20 -5.79
N PRO A 65 14.05 -7.17 -4.85
CA PRO A 65 13.47 -6.94 -3.53
C PRO A 65 14.22 -5.92 -2.68
N THR A 66 15.47 -5.60 -3.01
CA THR A 66 16.26 -4.60 -2.26
C THR A 66 15.73 -3.19 -2.46
N ARG A 67 14.98 -2.94 -3.53
CA ARG A 67 14.33 -1.66 -3.84
C ARG A 67 12.94 -1.52 -3.25
N VAL A 68 12.47 -2.50 -2.48
CA VAL A 68 11.13 -2.51 -1.89
C VAL A 68 11.22 -2.77 -0.40
N THR A 69 10.51 -1.97 0.38
CA THR A 69 10.25 -2.24 1.80
C THR A 69 8.78 -2.58 1.96
N PHE A 70 8.49 -3.79 2.41
CA PHE A 70 7.13 -4.22 2.73
C PHE A 70 6.83 -3.95 4.20
N HIS A 71 5.74 -3.23 4.43
CA HIS A 71 5.20 -2.95 5.76
C HIS A 71 3.94 -3.79 5.98
N HIS A 72 4.03 -4.79 6.84
CA HIS A 72 2.88 -5.62 7.24
C HIS A 72 2.02 -4.84 8.23
N THR A 73 1.27 -3.88 7.73
CA THR A 73 0.39 -3.02 8.52
C THR A 73 -0.65 -2.36 7.62
N ALA A 74 -1.80 -2.02 8.20
CA ALA A 74 -2.73 -1.10 7.56
C ALA A 74 -2.34 0.35 7.89
N LEU A 75 -2.72 1.26 7.01
CA LEU A 75 -2.64 2.69 7.26
C LEU A 75 -4.03 3.25 7.57
N GLY A 76 -4.09 4.26 8.43
CA GLY A 76 -5.32 4.93 8.83
C GLY A 76 -5.06 6.26 9.51
N ASP A 77 -6.10 6.80 10.14
CA ASP A 77 -6.11 8.11 10.78
C ASP A 77 -5.45 8.13 12.17
N THR A 78 -5.39 6.99 12.85
CA THR A 78 -4.81 6.86 14.19
C THR A 78 -4.13 5.52 14.36
N GLU A 79 -3.16 5.42 15.27
CA GLU A 79 -2.63 4.13 15.70
C GLU A 79 -3.70 3.38 16.50
N SER A 80 -4.05 2.18 16.03
CA SER A 80 -5.14 1.39 16.63
C SER A 80 -5.08 -0.08 16.21
N ILE A 81 -5.92 -0.89 16.87
CA ILE A 81 -6.24 -2.24 16.39
C ILE A 81 -7.65 -2.19 15.80
N ARG A 82 -7.78 -2.66 14.59
CA ARG A 82 -9.05 -2.81 13.87
C ARG A 82 -9.24 -4.28 13.52
N TYR A 83 -10.36 -4.62 12.92
CA TYR A 83 -10.68 -6.01 12.64
C TYR A 83 -11.11 -6.21 11.19
N SER A 84 -10.57 -7.26 10.60
CA SER A 84 -10.92 -7.71 9.24
C SER A 84 -11.53 -9.09 9.32
N LYS A 85 -12.55 -9.36 8.50
CA LYS A 85 -13.09 -10.71 8.33
C LYS A 85 -12.09 -11.55 7.53
N LYS A 86 -11.86 -12.79 7.96
CA LYS A 86 -11.03 -13.76 7.22
C LYS A 86 -11.46 -13.85 5.76
N GLY A 87 -10.51 -13.83 4.84
CA GLY A 87 -10.75 -13.90 3.40
C GLY A 87 -11.28 -12.63 2.74
N VAL A 88 -11.45 -11.53 3.50
CA VAL A 88 -11.89 -10.24 2.97
C VAL A 88 -10.73 -9.26 2.96
N GLY A 89 -10.49 -8.63 1.83
CA GLY A 89 -9.36 -7.71 1.63
C GLY A 89 -9.53 -6.31 2.23
N ARG A 90 -10.44 -6.11 3.20
CA ARG A 90 -10.70 -4.79 3.78
C ARG A 90 -10.94 -4.83 5.28
N ILE A 91 -10.65 -3.73 5.96
CA ILE A 91 -10.97 -3.50 7.37
C ILE A 91 -12.47 -3.21 7.49
N LYS A 92 -13.15 -3.89 8.40
CA LYS A 92 -14.61 -3.79 8.53
C LYS A 92 -15.09 -3.14 9.82
N SER A 93 -14.38 -3.23 10.92
CA SER A 93 -14.89 -2.76 12.20
C SER A 93 -13.84 -2.43 13.24
N ASP A 94 -14.28 -1.68 14.23
CA ASP A 94 -13.50 -1.31 15.42
C ASP A 94 -13.57 -2.38 16.52
N GLN A 95 -14.46 -3.36 16.36
CA GLN A 95 -14.71 -4.44 17.32
C GLN A 95 -14.63 -5.82 16.67
N PRO A 96 -14.17 -6.84 17.38
CA PRO A 96 -14.19 -8.20 16.87
C PRO A 96 -15.63 -8.72 16.72
N HIS A 97 -15.91 -9.36 15.59
CA HIS A 97 -17.19 -10.03 15.32
C HIS A 97 -16.97 -11.53 15.16
N GLY A 98 -17.02 -12.25 16.28
CA GLY A 98 -16.88 -13.71 16.31
C GLY A 98 -15.49 -14.23 15.93
N ASN A 99 -15.37 -15.56 15.84
CA ASN A 99 -14.10 -16.27 15.61
C ASN A 99 -13.53 -16.11 14.16
N SER A 100 -14.28 -15.47 13.28
CA SER A 100 -13.87 -15.28 11.88
C SER A 100 -13.19 -13.94 11.61
N THR A 101 -12.94 -13.12 12.65
CA THR A 101 -12.23 -11.84 12.51
C THR A 101 -10.76 -11.97 12.89
N LEU A 102 -9.94 -11.16 12.21
CA LEU A 102 -8.50 -11.05 12.48
C LEU A 102 -8.20 -9.64 12.96
N PRO A 103 -7.38 -9.49 14.03
CA PRO A 103 -6.88 -8.18 14.41
C PRO A 103 -5.94 -7.64 13.34
N VAL A 104 -6.05 -6.34 13.07
CA VAL A 104 -5.24 -5.62 12.11
C VAL A 104 -4.60 -4.43 12.81
N LYS A 105 -3.28 -4.38 12.78
CA LYS A 105 -2.54 -3.23 13.29
C LYS A 105 -2.65 -2.08 12.28
N VAL A 106 -3.10 -0.92 12.76
CA VAL A 106 -3.21 0.30 11.99
C VAL A 106 -2.21 1.33 12.51
N LYS A 107 -1.50 1.96 11.59
CA LYS A 107 -0.61 3.10 11.86
C LYS A 107 -0.97 4.27 10.96
N THR A 108 -0.49 5.45 11.30
CA THR A 108 -0.58 6.61 10.39
C THR A 108 0.58 6.60 9.40
N LEU A 109 0.36 7.08 8.19
CA LEU A 109 1.44 7.23 7.20
C LEU A 109 2.53 8.19 7.73
N ASP A 110 2.12 9.26 8.39
CA ASP A 110 3.05 10.25 8.96
C ASP A 110 3.99 9.66 10.02
N SER A 111 3.57 8.59 10.73
CA SER A 111 4.42 7.92 11.72
C SER A 111 5.67 7.27 11.13
N TYR A 112 5.69 6.99 9.84
CA TYR A 112 6.85 6.43 9.14
C TYR A 112 7.89 7.46 8.74
N GLN A 113 7.55 8.75 8.77
CA GLN A 113 8.43 9.87 8.41
C GLN A 113 9.12 9.69 7.06
N ILE A 114 8.43 9.09 6.10
CA ILE A 114 8.93 8.92 4.73
C ILE A 114 8.97 10.29 4.05
N ARG A 115 10.10 10.60 3.43
CA ARG A 115 10.34 11.88 2.75
C ARG A 115 10.56 11.66 1.26
N ASP A 116 10.48 12.75 0.50
CA ASP A 116 10.79 12.77 -0.94
C ASP A 116 9.93 11.77 -1.75
N VAL A 117 8.67 11.60 -1.35
CA VAL A 117 7.70 10.77 -2.06
C VAL A 117 7.29 11.46 -3.35
N ASP A 118 7.49 10.82 -4.46
CA ASP A 118 7.15 11.34 -5.80
C ASP A 118 5.87 10.72 -6.38
N PHE A 119 5.40 9.63 -5.80
CA PHE A 119 4.20 8.94 -6.26
C PHE A 119 3.52 8.16 -5.15
N ILE A 120 2.20 8.22 -5.11
CA ILE A 120 1.37 7.41 -4.20
C ILE A 120 0.27 6.73 -5.01
N LYS A 121 0.21 5.41 -4.97
CA LYS A 121 -0.97 4.63 -5.36
C LYS A 121 -1.67 4.18 -4.09
N MET A 122 -2.99 4.32 -4.06
CA MET A 122 -3.81 3.93 -2.92
C MET A 122 -5.02 3.14 -3.38
N ASP A 123 -5.18 1.95 -2.83
CA ASP A 123 -6.34 1.09 -3.07
C ASP A 123 -6.59 0.23 -1.82
N VAL A 124 -7.36 0.75 -0.89
CA VAL A 124 -7.60 0.16 0.44
C VAL A 124 -9.08 -0.08 0.73
N GLU A 125 -9.86 -0.28 -0.34
CA GLU A 125 -11.25 -0.74 -0.26
C GLU A 125 -12.15 0.11 0.65
N GLY A 126 -12.12 1.43 0.45
CA GLY A 126 -12.95 2.41 1.17
C GLY A 126 -12.31 3.01 2.42
N TYR A 127 -11.07 2.63 2.75
CA TYR A 127 -10.34 3.19 3.90
C TYR A 127 -9.49 4.42 3.52
N GLU A 128 -9.52 4.83 2.26
CA GLU A 128 -8.73 5.91 1.69
C GLU A 128 -8.85 7.23 2.45
N PRO A 129 -10.04 7.71 2.86
CA PRO A 129 -10.14 8.97 3.61
C PRO A 129 -9.37 8.94 4.93
N ARG A 130 -9.35 7.80 5.62
CA ARG A 130 -8.61 7.64 6.88
C ARG A 130 -7.10 7.59 6.65
N VAL A 131 -6.66 6.96 5.58
CA VAL A 131 -5.24 6.95 5.19
C VAL A 131 -4.76 8.36 4.86
N LEU A 132 -5.54 9.12 4.09
CA LEU A 132 -5.25 10.51 3.77
C LEU A 132 -5.15 11.37 5.03
N GLN A 133 -6.09 11.23 5.96
CA GLN A 133 -6.08 11.96 7.22
C GLN A 133 -4.84 11.67 8.06
N GLY A 134 -4.39 10.41 8.11
CA GLY A 134 -3.16 10.02 8.82
C GLY A 134 -1.87 10.26 8.05
N GLY A 135 -1.95 10.80 6.83
CA GLY A 135 -0.81 11.07 5.94
C GLY A 135 -0.67 12.52 5.52
N MET A 136 -1.39 13.45 6.16
CA MET A 136 -1.43 14.86 5.72
C MET A 136 -0.05 15.50 5.70
N GLU A 137 0.80 15.27 6.71
CA GLU A 137 2.16 15.81 6.73
C GLU A 137 3.03 15.23 5.60
N THR A 138 2.90 13.93 5.33
CA THR A 138 3.62 13.26 4.25
C THR A 138 3.19 13.77 2.89
N ILE A 139 1.88 14.01 2.72
CA ILE A 139 1.28 14.44 1.45
C ILE A 139 1.49 15.93 1.20
N ASP A 140 1.34 16.79 2.21
CA ASP A 140 1.44 18.25 2.09
C ASP A 140 2.87 18.75 1.78
N ARG A 141 3.86 17.88 1.83
CA ARG A 141 5.26 18.22 1.47
C ARG A 141 5.53 18.17 -0.05
N TYR A 142 4.51 17.92 -0.83
CA TYR A 142 4.65 17.81 -2.31
C TYR A 142 3.93 18.90 -3.07
#